data_fc6d82f24774ca2f00a9a461d75f1b09
#
_entry.id   fc6d82f24774ca2f00a9a461d75f1b09
#
_cell.length_a   1.000
_cell.length_b   1.000
_cell.length_c   1.000
_cell.angle_alpha   90.00
_cell.angle_beta   90.00
_cell.angle_gamma   90.00
#
_symmetry.space_group_name_H-M   'P 1'
#
loop_
_entity.id
_entity.type
_entity.pdbx_description
1 polymer ?
#
loop_
_entity_poly.entity_id
_entity_poly.type
_entity_poly.pdbx_seq_one_letter_code
_entity_poly.pdbx_strand_id
1 'polypeptide(L)'
;MAKNPARTFNPLFLYGPSGVGKTHLINAIGTRIKELYPEKRVLYVSAHLFQVQYTDSVRTNHFNDFISFYQTIDVLIIDDIQEFAGVTKTQNTFFHIFNHLHQNGKQLILTSDRAPVMLQGMEERLLTRFKWGLVAELEKPDVELRKNILRNKIRRDGP
;
A
#
# COMPACT_ATOMS: atom_id res chain seq x y z
N MET A 1 11.04 3.37 -10.82
CA MET A 1 10.17 3.55 -9.68
C MET A 1 10.90 4.12 -8.47
N ALA A 2 11.97 3.50 -8.00
CA ALA A 2 12.70 4.01 -6.85
C ALA A 2 13.31 5.39 -7.08
N LYS A 3 13.64 5.71 -8.33
CA LYS A 3 14.25 6.99 -8.67
C LYS A 3 13.25 8.14 -8.61
N ASN A 4 12.01 7.88 -9.00
CA ASN A 4 10.97 8.91 -9.00
C ASN A 4 9.61 8.24 -8.76
N PRO A 5 9.43 7.65 -7.56
CA PRO A 5 8.30 6.76 -7.32
C PRO A 5 6.93 7.41 -7.48
N ALA A 6 6.78 8.65 -7.02
CA ALA A 6 5.48 9.30 -7.02
C ALA A 6 4.94 9.62 -8.41
N ARG A 7 5.81 9.67 -9.40
CA ARG A 7 5.39 9.99 -10.77
C ARG A 7 5.02 8.77 -11.59
N THR A 8 5.61 7.60 -11.27
CA THR A 8 5.52 6.43 -12.13
C THR A 8 4.37 5.52 -11.75
N PHE A 9 4.26 5.16 -10.48
CA PHE A 9 3.26 4.18 -10.01
C PHE A 9 2.65 4.65 -8.70
N ASN A 10 1.79 5.65 -8.75
CA ASN A 10 1.19 6.18 -7.54
C ASN A 10 -0.35 6.22 -7.66
N PRO A 11 -1.04 5.40 -6.93
CA PRO A 11 -0.53 4.39 -5.99
C PRO A 11 -0.07 3.12 -6.69
N LEU A 12 0.73 2.33 -5.98
CA LEU A 12 1.04 0.95 -6.38
C LEU A 12 0.09 0.04 -5.59
N PHE A 13 -0.76 -0.69 -6.30
CA PHE A 13 -1.74 -1.58 -5.69
C PHE A 13 -1.39 -3.02 -6.07
N LEU A 14 -0.99 -3.80 -5.06
CA LEU A 14 -0.60 -5.19 -5.24
C LEU A 14 -1.66 -6.09 -4.62
N TYR A 15 -2.16 -7.06 -5.37
CA TYR A 15 -3.17 -7.96 -4.83
C TYR A 15 -2.87 -9.41 -5.18
N GLY A 16 -3.45 -10.31 -4.40
CA GLY A 16 -3.29 -11.74 -4.57
C GLY A 16 -3.69 -12.47 -3.31
N PRO A 17 -3.88 -13.78 -3.39
CA PRO A 17 -4.31 -14.57 -2.23
C PRO A 17 -3.24 -14.56 -1.12
N SER A 18 -3.65 -14.92 0.09
CA SER A 18 -2.74 -15.03 1.22
C SER A 18 -1.62 -16.01 0.91
N GLY A 19 -0.42 -15.72 1.37
CA GLY A 19 0.71 -16.63 1.22
C GLY A 19 1.49 -16.48 -0.06
N VAL A 20 1.18 -15.48 -0.91
CA VAL A 20 1.97 -15.25 -2.13
C VAL A 20 3.19 -14.36 -1.89
N GLY A 21 3.37 -13.84 -0.67
CA GLY A 21 4.52 -13.01 -0.34
C GLY A 21 4.30 -11.52 -0.50
N LYS A 22 3.06 -11.05 -0.50
CA LYS A 22 2.75 -9.61 -0.63
C LYS A 22 3.45 -8.80 0.45
N THR A 23 3.28 -9.19 1.71
CA THR A 23 3.88 -8.50 2.84
C THR A 23 5.40 -8.46 2.72
N HIS A 24 5.99 -9.58 2.33
CA HIS A 24 7.44 -9.67 2.15
C HIS A 24 7.91 -8.70 1.04
N LEU A 25 7.18 -8.65 -0.06
CA LEU A 25 7.54 -7.80 -1.19
C LEU A 25 7.47 -6.32 -0.82
N ILE A 26 6.38 -5.90 -0.16
CA ILE A 26 6.25 -4.48 0.18
C ILE A 26 7.26 -4.05 1.24
N ASN A 27 7.65 -4.95 2.14
CA ASN A 27 8.72 -4.67 3.09
C ASN A 27 10.06 -4.49 2.36
N ALA A 28 10.32 -5.33 1.36
CA ALA A 28 11.53 -5.21 0.55
C ALA A 28 11.56 -3.89 -0.22
N ILE A 29 10.42 -3.49 -0.80
CA ILE A 29 10.32 -2.22 -1.51
C ILE A 29 10.55 -1.05 -0.56
N GLY A 30 9.91 -1.06 0.61
CA GLY A 30 10.07 -0.01 1.60
C GLY A 30 11.51 0.12 2.08
N THR A 31 12.15 -1.01 2.35
CA THR A 31 13.56 -1.04 2.75
C THR A 31 14.45 -0.46 1.65
N ARG A 32 14.20 -0.84 0.40
CA ARG A 32 14.99 -0.34 -0.72
C ARG A 32 14.85 1.16 -0.90
N ILE A 33 13.62 1.68 -0.76
CA ILE A 33 13.39 3.12 -0.84
C ILE A 33 14.16 3.84 0.28
N LYS A 34 14.12 3.30 1.48
CA LYS A 34 14.83 3.89 2.62
C LYS A 34 16.34 3.90 2.42
N GLU A 35 16.87 2.85 1.81
CA GLU A 35 18.30 2.78 1.48
C GLU A 35 18.69 3.84 0.45
N LEU A 36 17.85 4.02 -0.59
CA LEU A 36 18.13 4.98 -1.65
C LEU A 36 17.86 6.42 -1.24
N TYR A 37 16.90 6.64 -0.36
CA TYR A 37 16.49 7.97 0.08
C TYR A 37 16.38 7.99 1.60
N PRO A 38 17.53 8.01 2.32
CA PRO A 38 17.51 7.89 3.80
C PRO A 38 16.73 8.99 4.51
N GLU A 39 16.57 10.14 3.88
CA GLU A 39 15.83 11.27 4.45
C GLU A 39 14.32 11.10 4.34
N LYS A 40 13.84 10.16 3.54
CA LYS A 40 12.40 9.92 3.36
C LYS A 40 11.82 9.20 4.57
N ARG A 41 10.63 9.61 4.96
CA ARG A 41 9.89 8.96 6.04
C ARG A 41 9.02 7.87 5.43
N VAL A 42 9.41 6.62 5.65
CA VAL A 42 8.71 5.45 5.15
C VAL A 42 7.96 4.82 6.31
N LEU A 43 6.64 4.70 6.18
CA LEU A 43 5.81 4.07 7.20
C LEU A 43 5.11 2.84 6.60
N TYR A 44 5.30 1.70 7.25
CA TYR A 44 4.55 0.48 6.99
C TYR A 44 3.52 0.30 8.11
N VAL A 45 2.26 0.09 7.73
CA VAL A 45 1.20 -0.16 8.70
C VAL A 45 0.16 -1.08 8.05
N SER A 46 -0.40 -2.01 8.82
CA SER A 46 -1.53 -2.79 8.32
C SER A 46 -2.80 -1.94 8.39
N ALA A 47 -3.78 -2.25 7.54
CA ALA A 47 -5.06 -1.56 7.59
C ALA A 47 -5.72 -1.73 8.95
N HIS A 48 -5.58 -2.92 9.56
CA HIS A 48 -6.11 -3.16 10.90
C HIS A 48 -5.48 -2.22 11.93
N LEU A 49 -4.16 -2.10 11.93
CA LEU A 49 -3.48 -1.21 12.86
C LEU A 49 -3.85 0.26 12.62
N PHE A 50 -3.95 0.65 11.35
CA PHE A 50 -4.41 2.00 11.01
C PHE A 50 -5.78 2.27 11.63
N GLN A 51 -6.70 1.32 11.52
CA GLN A 51 -8.05 1.45 12.07
C GLN A 51 -8.01 1.56 13.59
N VAL A 52 -7.19 0.76 14.26
CA VAL A 52 -7.02 0.83 15.71
C VAL A 52 -6.49 2.19 16.13
N GLN A 53 -5.45 2.67 15.45
CA GLN A 53 -4.88 3.98 15.74
C GLN A 53 -5.88 5.11 15.53
N TYR A 54 -6.65 5.03 14.44
CA TYR A 54 -7.69 6.02 14.16
C TYR A 54 -8.75 6.02 15.26
N THR A 55 -9.27 4.86 15.62
CA THR A 55 -10.29 4.72 16.65
C THR A 55 -9.79 5.27 17.99
N ASP A 56 -8.56 4.93 18.37
CA ASP A 56 -7.96 5.42 19.60
C ASP A 56 -7.80 6.95 19.57
N SER A 57 -7.42 7.51 18.43
CA SER A 57 -7.22 8.96 18.31
C SER A 57 -8.53 9.71 18.51
N VAL A 58 -9.63 9.17 17.99
CA VAL A 58 -10.95 9.77 18.18
C VAL A 58 -11.39 9.63 19.65
N ARG A 59 -11.23 8.45 20.23
CA ARG A 59 -11.62 8.18 21.60
C ARG A 59 -10.88 9.03 22.60
N THR A 60 -9.60 9.30 22.36
CA THR A 60 -8.76 10.09 23.27
C THR A 60 -8.64 11.56 22.88
N ASN A 61 -9.40 11.99 21.87
CA ASN A 61 -9.42 13.39 21.42
C ASN A 61 -8.05 13.85 20.86
N HIS A 62 -7.35 12.96 20.16
CA HIS A 62 -6.07 13.24 19.50
C HIS A 62 -6.14 13.04 17.99
N PHE A 63 -7.34 13.21 17.43
CA PHE A 63 -7.54 12.97 16.00
C PHE A 63 -6.67 13.89 15.13
N ASN A 64 -6.56 15.16 15.51
CA ASN A 64 -5.75 16.09 14.72
C ASN A 64 -4.27 15.68 14.69
N ASP A 65 -3.75 15.18 15.81
CA ASP A 65 -2.37 14.67 15.87
C ASP A 65 -2.19 13.46 14.98
N PHE A 66 -3.18 12.57 14.95
CA PHE A 66 -3.17 11.40 14.08
C PHE A 66 -3.07 11.81 12.61
N ILE A 67 -3.91 12.74 12.17
CA ILE A 67 -3.89 13.23 10.79
C ILE A 67 -2.57 13.91 10.47
N SER A 68 -2.10 14.80 11.37
CA SER A 68 -0.85 15.51 11.16
C SER A 68 0.34 14.56 11.00
N PHE A 69 0.36 13.50 11.80
CA PHE A 69 1.42 12.50 11.70
C PHE A 69 1.45 11.85 10.32
N TYR A 70 0.29 11.36 9.85
CA TYR A 70 0.25 10.70 8.55
C TYR A 70 0.59 11.64 7.40
N GLN A 71 0.28 12.93 7.54
CA GLN A 71 0.59 13.91 6.51
C GLN A 71 2.09 14.19 6.38
N THR A 72 2.90 13.79 7.35
CA THR A 72 4.36 13.95 7.29
C THR A 72 5.07 12.80 6.59
N ILE A 73 4.35 11.75 6.24
CA ILE A 73 4.95 10.54 5.66
C ILE A 73 5.25 10.77 4.17
N ASP A 74 6.40 10.31 3.72
CA ASP A 74 6.80 10.40 2.32
C ASP A 74 6.42 9.16 1.52
N VAL A 75 6.47 7.99 2.14
CA VAL A 75 6.06 6.73 1.53
C VAL A 75 5.19 5.98 2.52
N LEU A 76 3.91 5.87 2.20
CA LEU A 76 2.95 5.17 3.07
C LEU A 76 2.60 3.83 2.47
N ILE A 77 2.86 2.77 3.23
CA ILE A 77 2.57 1.40 2.84
C ILE A 77 1.46 0.87 3.74
N ILE A 78 0.30 0.57 3.15
CA ILE A 78 -0.84 0.00 3.89
C ILE A 78 -1.03 -1.44 3.41
N ASP A 79 -0.92 -2.38 4.34
CA ASP A 79 -1.07 -3.81 4.07
C ASP A 79 -2.50 -4.25 4.35
N ASP A 80 -3.05 -5.10 3.49
CA ASP A 80 -4.38 -5.71 3.66
C ASP A 80 -5.51 -4.68 3.66
N ILE A 81 -5.55 -3.86 2.61
CA ILE A 81 -6.53 -2.77 2.50
C ILE A 81 -7.98 -3.28 2.52
N GLN A 82 -8.22 -4.55 2.19
CA GLN A 82 -9.56 -5.15 2.22
C GLN A 82 -10.18 -5.11 3.63
N GLU A 83 -9.35 -4.96 4.66
CA GLU A 83 -9.84 -4.86 6.04
C GLU A 83 -10.64 -3.57 6.29
N PHE A 84 -10.54 -2.58 5.40
CA PHE A 84 -11.37 -1.37 5.50
C PHE A 84 -12.81 -1.59 5.03
N ALA A 85 -13.11 -2.72 4.41
CA ALA A 85 -14.43 -2.98 3.85
C ALA A 85 -15.53 -2.84 4.93
N GLY A 86 -16.57 -2.07 4.63
CA GLY A 86 -17.67 -1.87 5.55
C GLY A 86 -17.41 -0.88 6.69
N VAL A 87 -16.20 -0.37 6.82
CA VAL A 87 -15.83 0.55 7.92
C VAL A 87 -15.77 1.97 7.37
N THR A 88 -16.92 2.59 7.23
CA THR A 88 -17.08 3.87 6.51
C THR A 88 -16.25 4.99 7.10
N LYS A 89 -16.22 5.14 8.41
CA LYS A 89 -15.46 6.23 9.05
C LYS A 89 -13.97 6.10 8.81
N THR A 90 -13.44 4.89 8.88
CA THR A 90 -12.03 4.63 8.61
C THR A 90 -11.72 4.91 7.15
N GLN A 91 -12.60 4.50 6.24
CA GLN A 91 -12.43 4.79 4.81
C GLN A 91 -12.40 6.29 4.54
N ASN A 92 -13.27 7.07 5.18
CA ASN A 92 -13.30 8.52 5.01
C ASN A 92 -11.98 9.15 5.46
N THR A 93 -11.47 8.72 6.60
CA THR A 93 -10.21 9.24 7.15
C THR A 93 -9.05 8.87 6.23
N PHE A 94 -9.00 7.62 5.78
CA PHE A 94 -7.98 7.18 4.85
C PHE A 94 -8.05 7.94 3.53
N PHE A 95 -9.26 8.21 3.05
CA PHE A 95 -9.47 8.97 1.81
C PHE A 95 -8.80 10.35 1.89
N HIS A 96 -8.98 11.04 3.02
CA HIS A 96 -8.35 12.36 3.20
C HIS A 96 -6.84 12.28 3.25
N ILE A 97 -6.30 11.28 3.95
CA ILE A 97 -4.86 11.07 4.01
C ILE A 97 -4.31 10.74 2.62
N PHE A 98 -5.00 9.83 1.91
CA PHE A 98 -4.60 9.45 0.55
C PHE A 98 -4.51 10.67 -0.35
N ASN A 99 -5.57 11.49 -0.37
CA ASN A 99 -5.60 12.68 -1.22
C ASN A 99 -4.47 13.64 -0.90
N HIS A 100 -4.24 13.90 0.39
CA HIS A 100 -3.17 14.80 0.81
C HIS A 100 -1.81 14.30 0.31
N LEU A 101 -1.51 13.04 0.56
CA LEU A 101 -0.23 12.47 0.16
C LEU A 101 -0.07 12.43 -1.35
N HIS A 102 -1.10 12.01 -2.06
CA HIS A 102 -1.05 11.91 -3.51
C HIS A 102 -0.85 13.27 -4.16
N GLN A 103 -1.58 14.29 -3.69
CA GLN A 103 -1.47 15.64 -4.22
C GLN A 103 -0.09 16.27 -3.97
N ASN A 104 0.58 15.84 -2.93
CA ASN A 104 1.91 16.35 -2.57
C ASN A 104 3.04 15.49 -3.10
N GLY A 105 2.75 14.59 -4.05
CA GLY A 105 3.77 13.78 -4.70
C GLY A 105 4.35 12.69 -3.81
N LYS A 106 3.65 12.31 -2.74
CA LYS A 106 4.11 11.25 -1.85
C LYS A 106 3.66 9.90 -2.39
N GLN A 107 4.45 8.86 -2.15
CA GLN A 107 4.18 7.53 -2.67
C GLN A 107 3.25 6.75 -1.77
N LEU A 108 2.25 6.10 -2.38
CA LEU A 108 1.34 5.19 -1.69
C LEU A 108 1.51 3.78 -2.25
N ILE A 109 1.64 2.81 -1.37
CA ILE A 109 1.75 1.40 -1.73
C ILE A 109 0.70 0.64 -0.91
N LEU A 110 -0.18 -0.07 -1.61
CA LEU A 110 -1.32 -0.74 -0.99
C LEU A 110 -1.31 -2.21 -1.37
N THR A 111 -1.70 -3.08 -0.45
CA THR A 111 -1.92 -4.48 -0.76
C THR A 111 -3.34 -4.90 -0.44
N SER A 112 -3.80 -5.95 -1.10
CA SER A 112 -5.13 -6.50 -0.91
C SER A 112 -5.12 -8.00 -1.23
N ASP A 113 -6.11 -8.72 -0.70
CA ASP A 113 -6.28 -10.12 -1.06
C ASP A 113 -7.02 -10.28 -2.39
N ARG A 114 -7.52 -9.17 -2.98
CA ARG A 114 -8.26 -9.20 -4.25
C ARG A 114 -8.13 -7.87 -4.98
N ALA A 115 -8.45 -7.91 -6.27
CA ALA A 115 -8.40 -6.71 -7.12
C ALA A 115 -9.38 -5.63 -6.63
N PRO A 116 -9.12 -4.35 -6.95
CA PRO A 116 -10.05 -3.27 -6.55
C PRO A 116 -11.47 -3.52 -7.01
N VAL A 117 -11.65 -4.04 -8.23
CA VAL A 117 -12.99 -4.28 -8.79
C VAL A 117 -13.76 -5.33 -7.98
N MET A 118 -13.06 -6.20 -7.23
CA MET A 118 -13.66 -7.25 -6.43
C MET A 118 -13.88 -6.86 -4.97
N LEU A 119 -13.47 -5.65 -4.58
CA LEU A 119 -13.63 -5.19 -3.21
C LEU A 119 -15.07 -4.74 -2.97
N GLN A 120 -15.76 -5.44 -2.08
CA GLN A 120 -17.11 -5.07 -1.65
C GLN A 120 -17.00 -4.30 -0.34
N GLY A 121 -17.99 -3.39 -0.11
CA GLY A 121 -17.97 -2.59 1.11
C GLY A 121 -16.97 -1.46 1.12
N MET A 122 -16.36 -1.16 -0.02
CA MET A 122 -15.43 -0.07 -0.21
C MET A 122 -16.10 1.03 -1.04
N GLU A 123 -15.92 2.28 -0.64
CA GLU A 123 -16.53 3.40 -1.35
C GLU A 123 -15.93 3.55 -2.75
N GLU A 124 -16.78 3.94 -3.71
CA GLU A 124 -16.38 4.09 -5.10
C GLU A 124 -15.23 5.07 -5.28
N ARG A 125 -15.23 6.17 -4.53
CA ARG A 125 -14.15 7.16 -4.63
C ARG A 125 -12.79 6.57 -4.26
N LEU A 126 -12.75 5.63 -3.29
CA LEU A 126 -11.51 4.93 -2.96
C LEU A 126 -11.12 3.93 -4.04
N LEU A 127 -12.09 3.16 -4.54
CA LEU A 127 -11.83 2.19 -5.60
C LEU A 127 -11.24 2.87 -6.84
N THR A 128 -11.78 4.04 -7.19
CA THR A 128 -11.28 4.82 -8.31
C THR A 128 -9.82 5.20 -8.09
N ARG A 129 -9.48 5.64 -6.89
CA ARG A 129 -8.11 6.04 -6.57
C ARG A 129 -7.13 4.87 -6.55
N PHE A 130 -7.58 3.70 -6.11
CA PHE A 130 -6.72 2.52 -6.12
C PHE A 130 -6.27 2.16 -7.54
N LYS A 131 -7.04 2.53 -8.55
CA LYS A 131 -6.75 2.24 -9.95
C LYS A 131 -5.96 3.35 -10.66
N TRP A 132 -5.65 4.44 -9.98
CA TRP A 132 -4.97 5.57 -10.62
C TRP A 132 -3.54 5.27 -11.06
N GLY A 133 -2.84 4.41 -10.33
CA GLY A 133 -1.48 4.06 -10.67
C GLY A 133 -1.39 2.65 -11.25
N LEU A 134 -0.46 1.86 -10.73
CA LEU A 134 -0.26 0.48 -11.20
C LEU A 134 -1.02 -0.49 -10.31
N VAL A 135 -1.85 -1.33 -10.92
CA VAL A 135 -2.51 -2.45 -10.25
C VAL A 135 -1.85 -3.73 -10.76
N ALA A 136 -1.25 -4.48 -9.87
CA ALA A 136 -0.51 -5.70 -10.23
C ALA A 136 -0.98 -6.88 -9.39
N GLU A 137 -1.14 -8.01 -10.05
CA GLU A 137 -1.53 -9.25 -9.40
C GLU A 137 -0.31 -10.10 -9.08
N LEU A 138 -0.29 -10.65 -7.86
CA LEU A 138 0.72 -11.61 -7.44
C LEU A 138 0.05 -12.98 -7.33
N GLU A 139 0.55 -13.94 -8.10
CA GLU A 139 0.02 -15.29 -8.08
C GLU A 139 0.74 -16.14 -7.05
N LYS A 140 0.05 -17.15 -6.53
CA LYS A 140 0.64 -18.10 -5.60
C LYS A 140 1.17 -19.31 -6.39
N PRO A 141 2.45 -19.31 -6.76
CA PRO A 141 3.01 -20.43 -7.50
C PRO A 141 3.24 -21.63 -6.58
N ASP A 142 3.20 -22.84 -7.15
CA ASP A 142 3.71 -24.00 -6.44
C ASP A 142 5.25 -23.97 -6.47
N VAL A 143 5.88 -24.99 -5.90
CA VAL A 143 7.33 -25.00 -5.79
C VAL A 143 8.00 -25.00 -7.17
N GLU A 144 7.49 -25.80 -8.10
CA GLU A 144 8.04 -25.87 -9.44
C GLU A 144 7.89 -24.57 -10.21
N LEU A 145 6.70 -23.97 -10.15
CA LEU A 145 6.43 -22.70 -10.81
C LEU A 145 7.31 -21.60 -10.24
N ARG A 146 7.49 -21.59 -8.93
CA ARG A 146 8.35 -20.60 -8.27
C ARG A 146 9.78 -20.70 -8.75
N LYS A 147 10.31 -21.88 -8.89
CA LYS A 147 11.66 -22.10 -9.43
C LYS A 147 11.76 -21.58 -10.86
N ASN A 148 10.76 -21.84 -11.67
CA ASN A 148 10.74 -21.37 -13.05
C ASN A 148 10.69 -19.84 -13.13
N ILE A 149 9.91 -19.19 -12.27
CA ILE A 149 9.86 -17.74 -12.20
C ILE A 149 11.22 -17.16 -11.88
N LEU A 150 11.90 -17.71 -10.89
CA LEU A 150 13.23 -17.24 -10.50
C LEU A 150 14.23 -17.39 -11.63
N ARG A 151 14.23 -18.53 -12.33
CA ARG A 151 15.13 -18.75 -13.47
C ARG A 151 14.87 -17.74 -14.56
N ASN A 152 13.62 -17.54 -14.93
CA ASN A 152 13.25 -16.59 -15.98
C ASN A 152 13.66 -15.17 -15.61
N LYS A 153 13.46 -14.81 -14.35
CA LYS A 153 13.84 -13.48 -13.88
C LYS A 153 15.35 -13.27 -13.99
N ILE A 154 16.13 -14.25 -13.60
CA ILE A 154 17.58 -14.17 -13.69
C ILE A 154 18.03 -14.03 -15.13
N ARG A 155 17.43 -14.78 -16.06
CA ARG A 155 17.75 -14.68 -17.48
C ARG A 155 17.42 -13.34 -18.07
N ARG A 156 16.33 -12.70 -17.64
CA ARG A 156 15.91 -11.40 -18.16
C ARG A 156 16.73 -10.26 -17.60
N ASP A 157 16.95 -10.29 -16.30
CA ASP A 157 17.53 -9.17 -15.58
C ASP A 157 19.03 -9.28 -15.44
N GLY A 158 19.50 -10.48 -15.47
CA GLY A 158 20.88 -10.74 -15.20
C GLY A 158 21.72 -10.71 -16.39
N PRO A 159 22.95 -10.91 -16.23
CA PRO A 159 23.77 -11.16 -17.37
C PRO A 159 23.25 -12.41 -17.94
#